data_49243b885a8aad1810710feea11be8ff
#
_entry.id   49243b885a8aad1810710feea11be8ff
#
_cell.length_a   1.000
_cell.length_b   1.000
_cell.length_c   1.000
_cell.angle_alpha   90.00
_cell.angle_beta   90.00
_cell.angle_gamma   90.00
#
_symmetry.space_group_name_H-M   'P 1'
#
loop_
_entity.id
_entity.type
_entity.pdbx_description
1 polymer ?
#
loop_
_entity_poly.entity_id
_entity_poly.type
_entity_poly.pdbx_seq_one_letter_code
_entity_poly.pdbx_strand_id
1 'polypeptide(L)'
;FDALAGRTIDTITYPEKEMEIVSKEIGWAEQDPNYWWRCIEKGLLKLKDRNNMKSIISIGISYQMHGLVAVDINGNSIIPSIIWCDSRAVEIGKNAEKKIKREVLESQILNSPGNFTASKLRWIYENDKDSFSKIHKIMLPGDFIAFKMTGKISTTPSGLSEGIMWDYKSNSINNEILEVYDINKSLIPDIVDSIGSQGNLSEKICDKFGFNRSIKISYRSGDQPNNAFSLNVLNPGEIAATAGTSAVIYCVTDKNIYDKDGRINTFLHCNNSISKKRNGLLLCINGSGIAYSWIKSLLKVSSYKEMDEKSEEIDGSKGLKFYPFGNGAERLFNNKNIGSHLVGLNFNNHTHSHIIRSTLEGIAFSMTYGIELLREFGVHVNTVRVGNANLFLSKIFRDAFVNSSNIKLQLYDTNGSEGAARGAALGSGFFNTEMDAFSKLKMIKEIHPVKGEDYMREYENWKIFLNKLN
;
A
#
# COMPACT_ATOMS: atom_id res chain seq x y z
N PHE A 1 19.17 -7.80 6.93
CA PHE A 1 18.32 -8.48 7.90
C PHE A 1 18.88 -9.86 8.22
N ASP A 2 18.98 -10.20 9.50
CA ASP A 2 19.35 -11.52 9.98
C ASP A 2 18.09 -12.36 10.17
N ALA A 3 17.90 -13.36 9.31
CA ALA A 3 16.69 -14.19 9.33
C ALA A 3 16.59 -15.06 10.59
N LEU A 4 17.72 -15.57 11.12
CA LEU A 4 17.72 -16.39 12.35
C LEU A 4 17.42 -15.55 13.59
N ALA A 5 18.02 -14.39 13.71
CA ALA A 5 17.80 -13.48 14.84
C ALA A 5 16.48 -12.69 14.72
N GLY A 6 15.88 -12.63 13.52
CA GLY A 6 14.66 -11.89 13.23
C GLY A 6 14.79 -10.36 13.35
N ARG A 7 15.99 -9.83 13.13
CA ARG A 7 16.29 -8.39 13.32
C ARG A 7 17.07 -7.79 12.17
N THR A 8 16.88 -6.51 11.95
CA THR A 8 17.70 -5.71 11.03
C THR A 8 19.14 -5.59 11.54
N ILE A 9 20.12 -5.85 10.68
CA ILE A 9 21.56 -5.65 10.96
C ILE A 9 21.97 -4.25 10.57
N ASP A 10 21.58 -3.82 9.36
CA ASP A 10 21.95 -2.53 8.80
C ASP A 10 20.87 -2.02 7.84
N THR A 11 20.74 -0.71 7.74
CA THR A 11 19.77 -0.04 6.88
C THR A 11 20.41 1.14 6.18
N ILE A 12 20.11 1.29 4.90
CA ILE A 12 20.46 2.46 4.09
C ILE A 12 19.20 3.04 3.49
N THR A 13 19.01 4.35 3.65
CA THR A 13 18.07 5.15 2.88
C THR A 13 18.84 5.95 1.83
N TYR A 14 18.48 5.79 0.56
CA TYR A 14 19.08 6.56 -0.51
C TYR A 14 18.07 6.82 -1.64
N PRO A 15 17.93 8.08 -2.11
CA PRO A 15 18.56 9.29 -1.54
C PRO A 15 18.03 9.60 -0.13
N GLU A 16 18.70 10.48 0.59
CA GLU A 16 18.30 10.88 1.96
C GLU A 16 17.02 11.73 1.96
N LYS A 17 16.76 12.42 0.85
CA LYS A 17 15.51 13.16 0.62
C LYS A 17 14.63 12.41 -0.36
N GLU A 18 13.34 12.58 -0.20
CA GLU A 18 12.36 12.04 -1.14
C GLU A 18 12.67 12.46 -2.58
N MET A 19 12.52 11.50 -3.51
CA MET A 19 12.78 11.77 -4.92
C MET A 19 11.71 12.68 -5.51
N GLU A 20 12.14 13.59 -6.36
CA GLU A 20 11.25 14.49 -7.08
C GLU A 20 10.27 13.69 -7.98
N ILE A 21 9.03 14.13 -7.99
CA ILE A 21 8.00 13.71 -8.94
C ILE A 21 7.92 14.77 -10.02
N VAL A 22 8.16 14.37 -11.27
CA VAL A 22 8.04 15.26 -12.42
C VAL A 22 6.58 15.33 -12.86
N SER A 23 5.99 16.51 -12.83
CA SER A 23 4.62 16.77 -13.30
C SER A 23 4.66 17.81 -14.43
N LYS A 24 4.63 17.33 -15.68
CA LYS A 24 4.64 18.20 -16.87
C LYS A 24 3.28 18.83 -17.14
N GLU A 25 2.22 18.10 -16.78
CA GLU A 25 0.83 18.50 -16.95
C GLU A 25 0.07 18.24 -15.65
N ILE A 26 -1.07 18.91 -15.46
CA ILE A 26 -1.92 18.68 -14.28
C ILE A 26 -2.35 17.20 -14.21
N GLY A 27 -2.09 16.59 -13.08
CA GLY A 27 -2.42 15.19 -12.83
C GLY A 27 -1.38 14.19 -13.37
N TRP A 28 -0.31 14.63 -14.02
CA TRP A 28 0.79 13.75 -14.39
C TRP A 28 1.77 13.56 -13.24
N ALA A 29 2.32 12.36 -13.14
CA ALA A 29 3.36 12.04 -12.17
C ALA A 29 4.32 11.01 -12.76
N GLU A 30 5.56 11.43 -12.97
CA GLU A 30 6.59 10.63 -13.63
C GLU A 30 7.87 10.58 -12.81
N GLN A 31 8.60 9.46 -12.93
CA GLN A 31 9.96 9.30 -12.40
C GLN A 31 10.83 8.50 -13.39
N ASP A 32 12.14 8.78 -13.46
CA ASP A 32 13.10 7.99 -14.24
C ASP A 32 13.40 6.65 -13.53
N PRO A 33 13.00 5.48 -14.08
CA PRO A 33 13.26 4.19 -13.46
C PRO A 33 14.75 3.85 -13.41
N ASN A 34 15.57 4.41 -14.29
CA ASN A 34 17.03 4.28 -14.22
C ASN A 34 17.61 5.06 -13.04
N TYR A 35 16.96 6.15 -12.61
CA TYR A 35 17.36 6.85 -11.39
C TYR A 35 17.09 6.00 -10.14
N TRP A 36 15.95 5.27 -10.07
CA TRP A 36 15.70 4.31 -9.00
C TRP A 36 16.82 3.28 -8.91
N TRP A 37 17.21 2.72 -10.05
CA TRP A 37 18.30 1.76 -10.11
C TRP A 37 19.61 2.36 -9.61
N ARG A 38 20.00 3.56 -10.07
CA ARG A 38 21.19 4.26 -9.59
C ARG A 38 21.18 4.49 -8.07
N CYS A 39 20.03 4.79 -7.50
CA CYS A 39 19.87 4.95 -6.05
C CYS A 39 20.09 3.63 -5.30
N ILE A 40 19.52 2.53 -5.81
CA ILE A 40 19.72 1.18 -5.27
C ILE A 40 21.20 0.78 -5.35
N GLU A 41 21.86 1.02 -6.48
CA GLU A 41 23.28 0.73 -6.65
C GLU A 41 24.13 1.46 -5.61
N LYS A 42 23.87 2.76 -5.39
CA LYS A 42 24.58 3.54 -4.38
C LYS A 42 24.31 3.03 -2.95
N GLY A 43 23.07 2.66 -2.66
CA GLY A 43 22.71 2.05 -1.38
C GLY A 43 23.44 0.71 -1.15
N LEU A 44 23.47 -0.16 -2.16
CA LEU A 44 24.17 -1.45 -2.10
C LEU A 44 25.68 -1.30 -1.93
N LEU A 45 26.31 -0.30 -2.57
CA LEU A 45 27.74 -0.01 -2.35
C LEU A 45 28.00 0.40 -0.90
N LYS A 46 27.19 1.30 -0.34
CA LYS A 46 27.30 1.70 1.07
C LYS A 46 27.13 0.51 2.03
N LEU A 47 26.22 -0.42 1.73
CA LEU A 47 26.04 -1.65 2.51
C LEU A 47 27.24 -2.57 2.40
N LYS A 48 27.82 -2.72 1.19
CA LYS A 48 29.01 -3.52 0.93
C LYS A 48 30.23 -3.05 1.75
N ASP A 49 30.39 -1.74 1.91
CA ASP A 49 31.52 -1.16 2.67
C ASP A 49 31.45 -1.50 4.17
N ARG A 50 30.26 -1.86 4.68
CA ARG A 50 30.03 -2.10 6.11
C ARG A 50 29.68 -3.54 6.45
N ASN A 51 29.35 -4.37 5.44
CA ASN A 51 28.82 -5.70 5.68
C ASN A 51 29.48 -6.75 4.77
N ASN A 52 29.50 -8.00 5.23
CA ASN A 52 29.90 -9.14 4.42
C ASN A 52 28.77 -9.54 3.47
N MET A 53 28.80 -9.07 2.23
CA MET A 53 27.76 -9.38 1.23
C MET A 53 27.71 -10.85 0.83
N LYS A 54 28.75 -11.65 1.10
CA LYS A 54 28.75 -13.10 0.85
C LYS A 54 27.85 -13.88 1.82
N SER A 55 27.48 -13.30 2.96
CA SER A 55 26.55 -13.92 3.91
C SER A 55 25.09 -13.80 3.51
N ILE A 56 24.77 -12.98 2.49
CA ILE A 56 23.40 -12.82 1.99
C ILE A 56 23.00 -14.06 1.21
N ILE A 57 21.81 -14.58 1.50
CA ILE A 57 21.27 -15.79 0.86
C ILE A 57 20.18 -15.47 -0.17
N SER A 58 19.45 -14.37 0.00
CA SER A 58 18.35 -13.99 -0.87
C SER A 58 18.04 -12.50 -0.78
N ILE A 59 17.32 -11.98 -1.79
CA ILE A 59 16.88 -10.59 -1.86
C ILE A 59 15.37 -10.55 -2.07
N GLY A 60 14.69 -9.69 -1.31
CA GLY A 60 13.28 -9.33 -1.49
C GLY A 60 13.12 -7.89 -1.95
N ILE A 61 12.12 -7.64 -2.78
CA ILE A 61 11.80 -6.33 -3.33
C ILE A 61 10.39 -5.94 -2.93
N SER A 62 10.25 -4.79 -2.28
CA SER A 62 8.98 -4.08 -2.11
C SER A 62 9.02 -2.80 -2.94
N TYR A 63 7.91 -2.46 -3.59
CA TYR A 63 7.87 -1.37 -4.56
C TYR A 63 6.53 -0.63 -4.53
N GLN A 64 6.52 0.61 -5.06
CA GLN A 64 5.29 1.38 -5.27
C GLN A 64 4.36 0.67 -6.25
N MET A 65 3.08 0.52 -5.89
CA MET A 65 2.07 -0.17 -6.70
C MET A 65 1.70 0.60 -7.98
N HIS A 66 1.10 -0.06 -8.95
CA HIS A 66 0.41 0.50 -10.13
C HIS A 66 1.28 1.31 -11.09
N GLY A 67 2.59 1.37 -10.89
CA GLY A 67 3.51 2.04 -11.81
C GLY A 67 3.62 1.29 -13.15
N LEU A 68 3.96 2.02 -14.21
CA LEU A 68 4.25 1.46 -15.54
C LEU A 68 5.65 1.82 -15.97
N VAL A 69 6.50 0.83 -16.19
CA VAL A 69 7.80 0.95 -16.87
C VAL A 69 7.70 0.22 -18.20
N ALA A 70 7.93 0.93 -19.30
CA ALA A 70 7.96 0.36 -20.65
C ALA A 70 9.40 0.25 -21.14
N VAL A 71 9.80 -0.92 -21.61
CA VAL A 71 11.18 -1.18 -22.08
C VAL A 71 11.22 -1.66 -23.54
N ASP A 72 12.31 -1.30 -24.23
CA ASP A 72 12.64 -1.80 -25.57
C ASP A 72 13.21 -3.23 -25.53
N ILE A 73 13.54 -3.78 -26.69
CA ILE A 73 14.12 -5.12 -26.85
C ILE A 73 15.46 -5.29 -26.11
N ASN A 74 16.17 -4.22 -25.85
CA ASN A 74 17.44 -4.21 -25.12
C ASN A 74 17.24 -4.00 -23.60
N GLY A 75 16.00 -3.83 -23.15
CA GLY A 75 15.67 -3.57 -21.75
C GLY A 75 15.90 -2.12 -21.30
N ASN A 76 16.04 -1.18 -22.22
CA ASN A 76 16.12 0.25 -21.89
C ASN A 76 14.73 0.82 -21.70
N SER A 77 14.56 1.65 -20.67
CA SER A 77 13.32 2.41 -20.48
C SER A 77 13.11 3.39 -21.64
N ILE A 78 11.94 3.32 -22.26
CA ILE A 78 11.59 4.12 -23.44
C ILE A 78 11.14 5.53 -23.02
N ILE A 79 10.36 5.58 -21.94
CA ILE A 79 9.81 6.82 -21.35
C ILE A 79 10.01 6.82 -19.84
N PRO A 80 9.90 7.96 -19.16
CA PRO A 80 9.78 7.98 -17.71
C PRO A 80 8.63 7.08 -17.23
N SER A 81 8.80 6.45 -16.09
CA SER A 81 7.73 5.63 -15.51
C SER A 81 6.54 6.50 -15.10
N ILE A 82 5.35 6.10 -15.52
CA ILE A 82 4.10 6.69 -15.03
C ILE A 82 3.81 6.05 -13.66
N ILE A 83 3.95 6.82 -12.57
CA ILE A 83 3.92 6.28 -11.21
C ILE A 83 2.50 6.21 -10.60
N TRP A 84 2.40 5.72 -9.39
CA TRP A 84 1.14 5.38 -8.70
C TRP A 84 0.14 6.54 -8.59
N CYS A 85 0.61 7.77 -8.33
CA CYS A 85 -0.23 8.96 -8.11
C CYS A 85 -0.60 9.72 -9.41
N ASP A 86 -0.14 9.25 -10.56
CA ASP A 86 -0.52 9.80 -11.86
C ASP A 86 -2.01 9.57 -12.15
N SER A 87 -2.70 10.55 -12.69
CA SER A 87 -4.14 10.48 -12.97
C SER A 87 -4.52 10.59 -14.45
N ARG A 88 -3.51 10.64 -15.37
CA ARG A 88 -3.75 10.85 -16.83
C ARG A 88 -4.64 9.79 -17.48
N ALA A 89 -4.67 8.56 -16.96
CA ALA A 89 -5.40 7.44 -17.53
C ALA A 89 -6.79 7.20 -16.88
N VAL A 90 -7.25 8.08 -15.98
CA VAL A 90 -8.54 7.92 -15.26
C VAL A 90 -9.72 7.80 -16.24
N GLU A 91 -9.81 8.67 -17.24
CA GLU A 91 -10.91 8.64 -18.22
C GLU A 91 -10.84 7.40 -19.13
N ILE A 92 -9.64 6.93 -19.44
CA ILE A 92 -9.44 5.67 -20.18
C ILE A 92 -10.02 4.51 -19.38
N GLY A 93 -9.72 4.43 -18.07
CA GLY A 93 -10.29 3.42 -17.18
C GLY A 93 -11.81 3.47 -17.09
N LYS A 94 -12.40 4.65 -16.94
CA LYS A 94 -13.87 4.83 -16.94
C LYS A 94 -14.51 4.39 -18.26
N ASN A 95 -13.87 4.67 -19.37
CA ASN A 95 -14.37 4.27 -20.69
C ASN A 95 -14.23 2.76 -20.92
N ALA A 96 -13.17 2.14 -20.41
CA ALA A 96 -13.02 0.69 -20.43
C ALA A 96 -14.10 -0.01 -19.58
N GLU A 97 -14.39 0.49 -18.38
CA GLU A 97 -15.41 -0.05 -17.49
C GLU A 97 -16.78 -0.14 -18.16
N LYS A 98 -17.15 0.88 -18.96
CA LYS A 98 -18.42 0.89 -19.73
C LYS A 98 -18.50 -0.22 -20.80
N LYS A 99 -17.34 -0.71 -21.28
CA LYS A 99 -17.26 -1.75 -22.31
C LYS A 99 -17.22 -3.16 -21.73
N ILE A 100 -16.78 -3.30 -20.48
CA ILE A 100 -16.64 -4.59 -19.80
C ILE A 100 -18.00 -5.02 -19.23
N LYS A 101 -18.37 -6.27 -19.45
CA LYS A 101 -19.59 -6.83 -18.86
C LYS A 101 -19.48 -6.84 -17.34
N ARG A 102 -20.57 -6.49 -16.67
CA ARG A 102 -20.63 -6.45 -15.20
C ARG A 102 -20.20 -7.77 -14.55
N GLU A 103 -20.62 -8.90 -15.10
CA GLU A 103 -20.25 -10.23 -14.61
C GLU A 103 -18.70 -10.43 -14.63
N VAL A 104 -18.02 -9.89 -15.64
CA VAL A 104 -16.54 -9.96 -15.72
C VAL A 104 -15.90 -9.10 -14.66
N LEU A 105 -16.39 -7.88 -14.42
CA LEU A 105 -15.93 -7.03 -13.32
C LEU A 105 -16.09 -7.72 -11.97
N GLU A 106 -17.26 -8.31 -11.70
CA GLU A 106 -17.62 -8.91 -10.42
C GLU A 106 -16.90 -10.25 -10.14
N SER A 107 -16.50 -11.00 -11.17
CA SER A 107 -15.98 -12.36 -10.99
C SER A 107 -14.53 -12.57 -11.43
N GLN A 108 -14.06 -11.76 -12.39
CA GLN A 108 -12.74 -11.97 -13.00
C GLN A 108 -11.75 -10.85 -12.71
N ILE A 109 -12.19 -9.59 -12.64
CA ILE A 109 -11.31 -8.42 -12.48
C ILE A 109 -11.33 -7.89 -11.05
N LEU A 110 -12.49 -7.91 -10.40
CA LEU A 110 -12.78 -7.47 -9.02
C LEU A 110 -12.47 -5.99 -8.73
N ASN A 111 -12.25 -5.19 -9.76
CA ASN A 111 -12.00 -3.76 -9.65
C ASN A 111 -12.60 -3.02 -10.84
N SER A 112 -12.92 -1.73 -10.65
CA SER A 112 -13.00 -0.81 -11.77
C SER A 112 -11.62 -0.67 -12.42
N PRO A 113 -11.49 -0.63 -13.76
CA PRO A 113 -10.19 -0.48 -14.43
C PRO A 113 -9.42 0.78 -14.03
N GLY A 114 -10.11 1.84 -13.63
CA GLY A 114 -9.54 3.04 -13.01
C GLY A 114 -8.27 3.56 -13.68
N ASN A 115 -7.28 3.93 -12.87
CA ASN A 115 -6.01 4.50 -13.28
C ASN A 115 -4.83 3.54 -13.00
N PHE A 116 -4.98 2.28 -13.35
CA PHE A 116 -3.99 1.24 -13.11
C PHE A 116 -3.06 1.04 -14.31
N THR A 117 -2.10 0.13 -14.20
CA THR A 117 -1.04 -0.08 -15.20
C THR A 117 -1.57 -0.34 -16.61
N ALA A 118 -2.64 -1.13 -16.75
CA ALA A 118 -3.26 -1.40 -18.06
C ALA A 118 -3.83 -0.13 -18.70
N SER A 119 -4.50 0.72 -17.91
CA SER A 119 -5.04 2.01 -18.39
C SER A 119 -3.92 2.98 -18.79
N LYS A 120 -2.81 3.01 -18.04
CA LYS A 120 -1.61 3.80 -18.37
C LYS A 120 -0.95 3.35 -19.67
N LEU A 121 -0.89 2.03 -19.91
CA LEU A 121 -0.38 1.49 -21.17
C LEU A 121 -1.26 1.89 -22.35
N ARG A 122 -2.60 1.81 -22.18
CA ARG A 122 -3.55 2.28 -23.20
C ARG A 122 -3.40 3.77 -23.46
N TRP A 123 -3.14 4.57 -22.43
CA TRP A 123 -2.87 6.00 -22.61
C TRP A 123 -1.67 6.24 -23.51
N ILE A 124 -0.56 5.50 -23.36
CA ILE A 124 0.61 5.59 -24.24
C ILE A 124 0.22 5.23 -25.67
N TYR A 125 -0.54 4.15 -25.86
CA TYR A 125 -1.03 3.76 -27.19
C TYR A 125 -1.81 4.87 -27.90
N GLU A 126 -2.65 5.61 -27.17
CA GLU A 126 -3.48 6.65 -27.76
C GLU A 126 -2.72 7.97 -27.98
N ASN A 127 -1.78 8.32 -27.11
CA ASN A 127 -1.17 9.64 -27.05
C ASN A 127 0.30 9.69 -27.50
N ASP A 128 1.02 8.56 -27.50
CA ASP A 128 2.44 8.47 -27.89
C ASP A 128 2.71 7.15 -28.66
N LYS A 129 2.21 7.11 -29.90
CA LYS A 129 2.33 5.93 -30.77
C LYS A 129 3.77 5.59 -31.10
N ASP A 130 4.64 6.59 -31.18
CA ASP A 130 6.06 6.38 -31.49
C ASP A 130 6.77 5.66 -30.35
N SER A 131 6.52 6.04 -29.12
CA SER A 131 7.02 5.32 -27.94
C SER A 131 6.37 3.96 -27.81
N PHE A 132 5.05 3.85 -28.02
CA PHE A 132 4.33 2.58 -27.92
C PHE A 132 4.88 1.53 -28.90
N SER A 133 5.18 1.92 -30.13
CA SER A 133 5.71 1.01 -31.16
C SER A 133 7.05 0.37 -30.81
N LYS A 134 7.81 0.96 -29.89
CA LYS A 134 9.11 0.49 -29.43
C LYS A 134 9.01 -0.42 -28.20
N ILE A 135 7.82 -0.54 -27.59
CA ILE A 135 7.64 -1.33 -26.36
C ILE A 135 7.80 -2.82 -26.69
N HIS A 136 8.81 -3.43 -26.09
CA HIS A 136 9.00 -4.88 -26.14
C HIS A 136 8.27 -5.55 -24.96
N LYS A 137 8.40 -5.01 -23.75
CA LYS A 137 7.75 -5.49 -22.53
C LYS A 137 7.35 -4.34 -21.61
N ILE A 138 6.29 -4.58 -20.84
CA ILE A 138 5.90 -3.71 -19.74
C ILE A 138 6.31 -4.33 -18.41
N MET A 139 6.60 -3.51 -17.43
CA MET A 139 7.00 -3.93 -16.09
C MET A 139 6.35 -3.04 -15.04
N LEU A 140 6.09 -3.60 -13.86
CA LEU A 140 5.91 -2.81 -12.65
C LEU A 140 7.26 -2.30 -12.14
N PRO A 141 7.31 -1.29 -11.26
CA PRO A 141 8.57 -0.79 -10.73
C PRO A 141 9.46 -1.87 -10.12
N GLY A 142 8.88 -2.81 -9.35
CA GLY A 142 9.63 -3.93 -8.78
C GLY A 142 10.14 -4.93 -9.83
N ASP A 143 9.39 -5.12 -10.91
CA ASP A 143 9.80 -5.97 -12.03
C ASP A 143 11.05 -5.40 -12.71
N PHE A 144 11.06 -4.09 -12.93
CA PHE A 144 12.22 -3.39 -13.52
C PHE A 144 13.47 -3.53 -12.64
N ILE A 145 13.34 -3.38 -11.31
CA ILE A 145 14.48 -3.55 -10.40
C ILE A 145 14.98 -5.01 -10.40
N ALA A 146 14.05 -5.98 -10.40
CA ALA A 146 14.40 -7.39 -10.50
C ALA A 146 15.13 -7.69 -11.83
N PHE A 147 14.64 -7.14 -12.93
CA PHE A 147 15.30 -7.23 -14.23
C PHE A 147 16.72 -6.63 -14.20
N LYS A 148 16.92 -5.45 -13.63
CA LYS A 148 18.24 -4.81 -13.49
C LYS A 148 19.22 -5.67 -12.69
N MET A 149 18.73 -6.45 -11.73
CA MET A 149 19.56 -7.33 -10.91
C MET A 149 19.84 -8.69 -11.55
N THR A 150 18.86 -9.26 -12.25
CA THR A 150 18.93 -10.65 -12.77
C THR A 150 19.20 -10.74 -14.28
N GLY A 151 18.86 -9.70 -15.03
CA GLY A 151 18.79 -9.73 -16.50
C GLY A 151 17.55 -10.45 -17.05
N LYS A 152 16.64 -10.96 -16.21
CA LYS A 152 15.42 -11.66 -16.60
C LYS A 152 14.20 -10.75 -16.48
N ILE A 153 13.40 -10.70 -17.56
CA ILE A 153 12.13 -9.97 -17.58
C ILE A 153 11.03 -10.90 -17.10
N SER A 154 10.46 -10.61 -15.91
CA SER A 154 9.37 -11.38 -15.33
C SER A 154 8.46 -10.50 -14.48
N THR A 155 7.21 -10.93 -14.31
CA THR A 155 6.23 -10.31 -13.42
C THR A 155 5.63 -11.34 -12.46
N THR A 156 4.76 -10.92 -11.56
CA THR A 156 4.12 -11.80 -10.58
C THR A 156 2.59 -11.74 -10.71
N PRO A 157 1.84 -12.77 -10.26
CA PRO A 157 0.38 -12.71 -10.21
C PRO A 157 -0.12 -11.51 -9.41
N SER A 158 0.51 -11.18 -8.26
CA SER A 158 0.15 -10.00 -7.48
C SER A 158 0.40 -8.71 -8.25
N GLY A 159 1.51 -8.61 -8.99
CA GLY A 159 1.80 -7.47 -9.87
C GLY A 159 0.79 -7.33 -11.02
N LEU A 160 0.40 -8.43 -11.65
CA LEU A 160 -0.65 -8.40 -12.68
C LEU A 160 -2.00 -8.00 -12.08
N SER A 161 -2.32 -8.42 -10.87
CA SER A 161 -3.57 -8.04 -10.20
C SER A 161 -3.64 -6.55 -9.89
N GLU A 162 -2.56 -5.96 -9.40
CA GLU A 162 -2.47 -4.51 -9.17
C GLU A 162 -2.40 -3.69 -10.46
N GLY A 163 -1.99 -4.32 -11.57
CA GLY A 163 -2.04 -3.75 -12.91
C GLY A 163 -3.40 -3.89 -13.63
N ILE A 164 -4.37 -4.58 -13.01
CA ILE A 164 -5.70 -4.92 -13.57
C ILE A 164 -5.58 -5.81 -14.82
N MET A 165 -4.63 -6.75 -14.80
CA MET A 165 -4.41 -7.71 -15.91
C MET A 165 -4.55 -9.17 -15.46
N TRP A 166 -5.04 -9.41 -14.24
CA TRP A 166 -5.24 -10.74 -13.67
C TRP A 166 -6.69 -11.17 -13.71
N ASP A 167 -6.93 -12.44 -14.04
CA ASP A 167 -8.23 -13.10 -13.95
C ASP A 167 -8.29 -13.94 -12.68
N TYR A 168 -9.11 -13.51 -11.72
CA TYR A 168 -9.28 -14.18 -10.43
C TYR A 168 -10.06 -15.49 -10.50
N LYS A 169 -10.78 -15.75 -11.61
CA LYS A 169 -11.53 -16.98 -11.85
C LYS A 169 -10.65 -18.09 -12.43
N SER A 170 -9.87 -17.73 -13.44
CA SER A 170 -8.98 -18.69 -14.14
C SER A 170 -7.56 -18.73 -13.59
N ASN A 171 -7.19 -17.82 -12.66
CA ASN A 171 -5.83 -17.65 -12.16
C ASN A 171 -4.80 -17.48 -13.28
N SER A 172 -5.08 -16.59 -14.21
CA SER A 172 -4.25 -16.33 -15.39
C SER A 172 -4.35 -14.86 -15.82
N ILE A 173 -3.68 -14.50 -16.92
CA ILE A 173 -3.83 -13.19 -17.54
C ILE A 173 -5.28 -13.02 -18.04
N ASN A 174 -5.91 -11.89 -17.72
CA ASN A 174 -7.28 -11.57 -18.12
C ASN A 174 -7.33 -11.12 -19.58
N ASN A 175 -7.88 -11.99 -20.45
CA ASN A 175 -7.99 -11.70 -21.88
C ASN A 175 -9.01 -10.59 -22.20
N GLU A 176 -10.09 -10.47 -21.45
CA GLU A 176 -11.10 -9.40 -21.63
C GLU A 176 -10.48 -8.01 -21.48
N ILE A 177 -9.66 -7.82 -20.45
CA ILE A 177 -8.90 -6.57 -20.27
C ILE A 177 -7.94 -6.31 -21.43
N LEU A 178 -7.22 -7.32 -21.88
CA LEU A 178 -6.31 -7.15 -23.00
C LEU A 178 -7.05 -6.75 -24.27
N GLU A 179 -8.21 -7.35 -24.54
CA GLU A 179 -9.07 -7.02 -25.70
C GLU A 179 -9.64 -5.60 -25.59
N VAL A 180 -10.21 -5.23 -24.45
CA VAL A 180 -10.80 -3.88 -24.24
C VAL A 180 -9.77 -2.77 -24.40
N TYR A 181 -8.52 -3.03 -24.00
CA TYR A 181 -7.43 -2.07 -24.11
C TYR A 181 -6.60 -2.23 -25.40
N ASP A 182 -6.89 -3.23 -26.22
CA ASP A 182 -6.10 -3.54 -27.44
C ASP A 182 -4.61 -3.77 -27.09
N ILE A 183 -4.38 -4.51 -26.00
CA ILE A 183 -3.04 -4.86 -25.53
C ILE A 183 -2.64 -6.23 -26.05
N ASN A 184 -1.53 -6.28 -26.82
CA ASN A 184 -0.98 -7.57 -27.24
C ASN A 184 -0.40 -8.31 -26.02
N LYS A 185 -0.80 -9.56 -25.83
CA LYS A 185 -0.33 -10.42 -24.73
C LYS A 185 1.19 -10.59 -24.71
N SER A 186 1.85 -10.45 -25.86
CA SER A 186 3.31 -10.51 -25.95
C SER A 186 4.03 -9.40 -25.19
N LEU A 187 3.35 -8.29 -24.85
CA LEU A 187 3.90 -7.21 -24.02
C LEU A 187 3.98 -7.59 -22.53
N ILE A 188 3.23 -8.60 -22.09
CA ILE A 188 3.26 -9.08 -20.71
C ILE A 188 4.49 -9.96 -20.50
N PRO A 189 5.28 -9.76 -19.41
CA PRO A 189 6.40 -10.61 -19.06
C PRO A 189 5.99 -12.03 -18.65
N ASP A 190 6.96 -12.94 -18.59
CA ASP A 190 6.76 -14.27 -18.01
C ASP A 190 6.38 -14.18 -16.53
N ILE A 191 5.48 -15.05 -16.09
CA ILE A 191 4.95 -15.04 -14.72
C ILE A 191 5.81 -15.93 -13.83
N VAL A 192 6.20 -15.40 -12.66
CA VAL A 192 6.88 -16.12 -11.59
C VAL A 192 6.12 -15.89 -10.26
N ASP A 193 6.27 -16.80 -9.30
CA ASP A 193 5.61 -16.66 -7.99
C ASP A 193 6.07 -15.40 -7.24
N SER A 194 5.15 -14.77 -6.51
CA SER A 194 5.46 -13.61 -5.67
C SER A 194 6.42 -13.97 -4.52
N ILE A 195 6.27 -15.18 -3.96
CA ILE A 195 7.17 -15.80 -2.97
C ILE A 195 7.75 -17.05 -3.60
N GLY A 196 9.00 -17.03 -4.00
CA GLY A 196 9.66 -18.14 -4.70
C GLY A 196 10.85 -17.66 -5.53
N SER A 197 11.54 -18.60 -6.19
CA SER A 197 12.70 -18.25 -7.02
C SER A 197 12.29 -17.44 -8.26
N GLN A 198 12.76 -16.21 -8.38
CA GLN A 198 12.46 -15.27 -9.48
C GLN A 198 13.66 -15.02 -10.39
N GLY A 199 14.77 -15.68 -10.13
CA GLY A 199 16.00 -15.63 -10.92
C GLY A 199 17.25 -15.37 -10.08
N ASN A 200 18.36 -15.92 -10.53
CA ASN A 200 19.67 -15.64 -9.92
C ASN A 200 20.12 -14.23 -10.30
N LEU A 201 20.90 -13.60 -9.43
CA LEU A 201 21.59 -12.36 -9.78
C LEU A 201 22.54 -12.59 -10.96
N SER A 202 22.65 -11.60 -11.85
CA SER A 202 23.63 -11.66 -12.94
C SER A 202 25.05 -11.63 -12.38
N GLU A 203 25.98 -12.23 -13.13
CA GLU A 203 27.41 -12.24 -12.74
C GLU A 203 27.94 -10.84 -12.49
N LYS A 204 27.58 -9.89 -13.37
CA LYS A 204 27.95 -8.48 -13.25
C LYS A 204 27.50 -7.88 -11.90
N ILE A 205 26.30 -8.20 -11.44
CA ILE A 205 25.76 -7.72 -10.17
C ILE A 205 26.49 -8.39 -8.98
N CYS A 206 26.73 -9.69 -9.07
CA CYS A 206 27.48 -10.40 -8.04
C CYS A 206 28.89 -9.83 -7.86
N ASP A 207 29.61 -9.61 -8.95
CA ASP A 207 30.97 -9.08 -8.93
C ASP A 207 31.01 -7.63 -8.43
N LYS A 208 30.07 -6.78 -8.87
CA LYS A 208 29.99 -5.38 -8.47
C LYS A 208 29.77 -5.22 -6.96
N PHE A 209 28.85 -5.99 -6.41
CA PHE A 209 28.45 -5.84 -5.00
C PHE A 209 29.04 -6.89 -4.05
N GLY A 210 29.80 -7.84 -4.55
CA GLY A 210 30.45 -8.87 -3.74
C GLY A 210 29.51 -9.98 -3.26
N PHE A 211 28.43 -10.22 -3.98
CA PHE A 211 27.49 -11.29 -3.68
C PHE A 211 27.98 -12.68 -4.13
N ASN A 212 27.46 -13.73 -3.51
CA ASN A 212 27.63 -15.09 -4.03
C ASN A 212 26.81 -15.28 -5.32
N ARG A 213 27.28 -16.13 -6.24
CA ARG A 213 26.62 -16.44 -7.51
C ARG A 213 25.30 -17.22 -7.34
N SER A 214 25.07 -17.82 -6.19
CA SER A 214 23.86 -18.58 -5.86
C SER A 214 22.67 -17.73 -5.40
N ILE A 215 22.88 -16.43 -5.17
CA ILE A 215 21.83 -15.55 -4.65
C ILE A 215 20.73 -15.36 -5.69
N LYS A 216 19.49 -15.41 -5.21
CA LYS A 216 18.27 -15.21 -5.99
C LYS A 216 17.46 -14.04 -5.47
N ILE A 217 16.68 -13.44 -6.35
CA ILE A 217 15.50 -12.71 -5.92
C ILE A 217 14.43 -13.75 -5.63
N SER A 218 13.87 -13.72 -4.42
CA SER A 218 12.93 -14.75 -3.94
C SER A 218 11.62 -14.18 -3.40
N TYR A 219 11.45 -12.85 -3.48
CA TYR A 219 10.22 -12.17 -3.08
C TYR A 219 10.08 -10.85 -3.83
N ARG A 220 8.86 -10.58 -4.30
CA ARG A 220 8.50 -9.31 -4.91
C ARG A 220 7.03 -9.00 -4.67
N SER A 221 6.73 -7.81 -4.15
CA SER A 221 5.36 -7.40 -3.86
C SER A 221 5.23 -5.87 -3.86
N GLY A 222 4.06 -5.39 -4.23
CA GLY A 222 3.68 -4.00 -4.00
C GLY A 222 3.77 -3.62 -2.52
N ASP A 223 3.93 -2.33 -2.21
CA ASP A 223 4.18 -1.84 -0.85
C ASP A 223 3.04 -2.14 0.12
N GLN A 224 1.76 -2.07 -0.30
CA GLN A 224 0.64 -2.30 0.59
C GLN A 224 0.47 -3.78 0.99
N PRO A 225 0.45 -4.76 0.07
CA PRO A 225 0.46 -6.17 0.46
C PRO A 225 1.74 -6.56 1.21
N ASN A 226 2.91 -5.96 0.88
CA ASN A 226 4.14 -6.19 1.62
C ASN A 226 4.08 -5.62 3.04
N ASN A 227 3.48 -4.44 3.25
CA ASN A 227 3.27 -3.88 4.58
C ASN A 227 2.39 -4.80 5.43
N ALA A 228 1.30 -5.32 4.87
CA ALA A 228 0.46 -6.31 5.54
C ALA A 228 1.24 -7.59 5.88
N PHE A 229 2.03 -8.09 4.92
CA PHE A 229 2.91 -9.23 5.13
C PHE A 229 3.92 -8.96 6.26
N SER A 230 4.55 -7.79 6.31
CA SER A 230 5.52 -7.43 7.35
C SER A 230 4.94 -7.51 8.77
N LEU A 231 3.65 -7.24 8.90
CA LEU A 231 2.87 -7.30 10.13
C LEU A 231 2.28 -8.70 10.42
N ASN A 232 2.71 -9.72 9.66
CA ASN A 232 2.17 -11.08 9.76
C ASN A 232 0.65 -11.15 9.52
N VAL A 233 0.13 -10.29 8.65
CA VAL A 233 -1.26 -10.28 8.19
C VAL A 233 -1.35 -11.17 6.95
N LEU A 234 -1.72 -12.43 7.13
CA LEU A 234 -1.58 -13.51 6.14
C LEU A 234 -2.88 -14.27 5.90
N ASN A 235 -3.84 -14.19 6.83
CA ASN A 235 -5.03 -15.03 6.81
C ASN A 235 -6.30 -14.19 6.71
N PRO A 236 -7.41 -14.80 6.18
CA PRO A 236 -8.69 -14.12 6.09
C PRO A 236 -9.16 -13.52 7.43
N GLY A 237 -9.62 -12.27 7.39
CA GLY A 237 -10.06 -11.52 8.56
C GLY A 237 -8.95 -10.79 9.33
N GLU A 238 -7.68 -11.00 8.99
CA GLU A 238 -6.57 -10.22 9.53
C GLU A 238 -6.43 -8.89 8.77
N ILE A 239 -6.15 -7.82 9.52
CA ILE A 239 -6.03 -6.46 8.97
C ILE A 239 -4.68 -5.86 9.34
N ALA A 240 -4.04 -5.24 8.36
CA ALA A 240 -2.97 -4.27 8.56
C ALA A 240 -3.52 -2.86 8.40
N ALA A 241 -3.10 -1.92 9.24
CA ALA A 241 -3.44 -0.52 9.06
C ALA A 241 -2.22 0.38 9.21
N THR A 242 -2.26 1.50 8.51
CA THR A 242 -1.30 2.61 8.66
C THR A 242 -2.07 3.92 8.76
N ALA A 243 -1.53 4.89 9.50
CA ALA A 243 -2.10 6.21 9.64
C ALA A 243 -0.99 7.27 9.53
N GLY A 244 -0.38 7.32 8.33
CA GLY A 244 0.61 8.31 7.91
C GLY A 244 -0.06 9.55 7.33
N THR A 245 0.52 10.16 6.29
CA THR A 245 -0.08 11.29 5.54
C THR A 245 -1.52 10.97 5.13
N SER A 246 -1.73 9.79 4.54
CA SER A 246 -3.03 9.14 4.35
C SER A 246 -3.14 7.95 5.30
N ALA A 247 -4.36 7.47 5.57
CA ALA A 247 -4.56 6.20 6.24
C ALA A 247 -4.87 5.11 5.22
N VAL A 248 -4.40 3.91 5.51
CA VAL A 248 -4.66 2.71 4.71
C VAL A 248 -5.14 1.61 5.64
N ILE A 249 -6.17 0.91 5.20
CA ILE A 249 -6.65 -0.33 5.78
C ILE A 249 -6.50 -1.42 4.72
N TYR A 250 -5.77 -2.47 5.05
CA TYR A 250 -5.53 -3.60 4.17
C TYR A 250 -5.97 -4.90 4.86
N CYS A 251 -7.00 -5.53 4.32
CA CYS A 251 -7.58 -6.75 4.90
C CYS A 251 -7.32 -7.95 4.00
N VAL A 252 -6.88 -9.07 4.56
CA VAL A 252 -6.77 -10.33 3.81
C VAL A 252 -8.12 -11.07 3.83
N THR A 253 -8.50 -11.62 2.68
CA THR A 253 -9.71 -12.44 2.50
C THR A 253 -9.45 -13.58 1.52
N ASP A 254 -10.25 -14.64 1.59
CA ASP A 254 -10.30 -15.72 0.60
C ASP A 254 -11.45 -15.56 -0.41
N LYS A 255 -12.24 -14.49 -0.26
CA LYS A 255 -13.39 -14.19 -1.12
C LYS A 255 -12.98 -13.31 -2.31
N ASN A 256 -13.68 -13.46 -3.44
CA ASN A 256 -13.67 -12.48 -4.52
C ASN A 256 -14.69 -11.39 -4.16
N ILE A 257 -14.20 -10.21 -3.87
CA ILE A 257 -15.03 -9.05 -3.51
C ILE A 257 -14.85 -7.97 -4.58
N TYR A 258 -15.96 -7.53 -5.15
CA TYR A 258 -16.03 -6.38 -6.04
C TYR A 258 -16.89 -5.29 -5.39
N ASP A 259 -16.35 -4.11 -5.24
CA ASP A 259 -17.12 -2.94 -4.81
C ASP A 259 -17.47 -2.09 -6.02
N LYS A 260 -18.75 -2.10 -6.39
CA LYS A 260 -19.28 -1.33 -7.53
C LYS A 260 -19.07 0.18 -7.41
N ASP A 261 -18.92 0.67 -6.18
CA ASP A 261 -18.72 2.08 -5.86
C ASP A 261 -17.22 2.47 -5.84
N GLY A 262 -16.33 1.49 -6.03
CA GLY A 262 -14.89 1.70 -6.12
C GLY A 262 -14.22 2.19 -4.83
N ARG A 263 -14.88 2.03 -3.67
CA ARG A 263 -14.36 2.43 -2.35
C ARG A 263 -13.24 1.52 -1.88
N ILE A 264 -13.31 0.23 -2.25
CA ILE A 264 -12.35 -0.81 -1.93
C ILE A 264 -11.77 -1.37 -3.23
N ASN A 265 -10.44 -1.58 -3.25
CA ASN A 265 -9.81 -2.35 -4.32
C ASN A 265 -9.45 -3.76 -3.83
N THR A 266 -9.61 -4.74 -4.70
CA THR A 266 -9.20 -6.12 -4.46
C THR A 266 -7.96 -6.46 -5.28
N PHE A 267 -6.88 -6.87 -4.60
CA PHE A 267 -5.65 -7.32 -5.24
C PHE A 267 -5.26 -8.70 -4.72
N LEU A 268 -4.43 -9.46 -5.44
CA LEU A 268 -3.84 -10.66 -4.89
C LEU A 268 -2.87 -10.28 -3.75
N HIS A 269 -3.03 -10.92 -2.61
CA HIS A 269 -2.05 -10.79 -1.53
C HIS A 269 -0.76 -11.53 -1.90
N CYS A 270 0.39 -11.07 -1.38
CA CYS A 270 1.69 -11.62 -1.76
C CYS A 270 1.85 -13.13 -1.46
N ASN A 271 1.15 -13.66 -0.46
CA ASN A 271 1.15 -15.10 -0.15
C ASN A 271 0.00 -15.89 -0.81
N ASN A 272 -0.65 -15.33 -1.82
CA ASN A 272 -1.62 -16.06 -2.61
C ASN A 272 -0.95 -17.17 -3.41
N SER A 273 -1.58 -18.33 -3.45
CA SER A 273 -1.16 -19.46 -4.30
C SER A 273 -2.40 -20.21 -4.83
N ILE A 274 -2.19 -21.12 -5.77
CA ILE A 274 -3.27 -21.95 -6.32
C ILE A 274 -3.98 -22.75 -5.21
N SER A 275 -3.24 -23.26 -4.23
CA SER A 275 -3.79 -24.04 -3.11
C SER A 275 -4.28 -23.19 -1.95
N LYS A 276 -3.88 -21.93 -1.87
CA LYS A 276 -4.16 -21.02 -0.74
C LYS A 276 -4.58 -19.66 -1.27
N LYS A 277 -5.88 -19.51 -1.56
CA LYS A 277 -6.41 -18.23 -2.07
C LYS A 277 -6.30 -17.14 -1.01
N ARG A 278 -5.66 -16.05 -1.37
CA ARG A 278 -5.49 -14.85 -0.55
C ARG A 278 -5.61 -13.59 -1.40
N ASN A 279 -6.69 -12.88 -1.19
CA ASN A 279 -6.91 -11.54 -1.73
C ASN A 279 -6.68 -10.50 -0.65
N GLY A 280 -6.21 -9.32 -1.03
CA GLY A 280 -6.11 -8.16 -0.18
C GLY A 280 -7.14 -7.10 -0.57
N LEU A 281 -7.92 -6.66 0.37
CA LEU A 281 -8.86 -5.55 0.22
C LEU A 281 -8.17 -4.28 0.68
N LEU A 282 -7.95 -3.35 -0.23
CA LEU A 282 -7.26 -2.10 0.01
C LEU A 282 -8.25 -0.94 0.06
N LEU A 283 -8.28 -0.24 1.18
CA LEU A 283 -9.05 0.97 1.41
C LEU A 283 -8.12 2.10 1.83
N CYS A 284 -8.20 3.24 1.13
CA CYS A 284 -7.43 4.44 1.42
C CYS A 284 -8.34 5.56 1.92
N ILE A 285 -7.84 6.34 2.90
CA ILE A 285 -8.47 7.54 3.45
C ILE A 285 -7.46 8.67 3.31
N ASN A 286 -7.76 9.65 2.46
CA ASN A 286 -6.79 10.68 2.09
C ASN A 286 -6.53 11.69 3.21
N GLY A 287 -7.52 11.98 4.03
CA GLY A 287 -7.47 12.97 5.09
C GLY A 287 -7.06 12.39 6.44
N SER A 288 -5.85 11.92 6.63
CA SER A 288 -5.38 11.37 7.90
C SER A 288 -4.30 12.28 8.54
N GLY A 289 -3.06 11.84 8.60
CA GLY A 289 -1.97 12.58 9.22
C GLY A 289 -1.71 13.95 8.59
N ILE A 290 -2.10 14.15 7.31
CA ILE A 290 -2.05 15.48 6.69
C ILE A 290 -2.97 16.47 7.41
N ALA A 291 -4.17 16.04 7.84
CA ALA A 291 -5.07 16.87 8.63
C ALA A 291 -4.46 17.21 10.00
N TYR A 292 -3.85 16.22 10.66
CA TYR A 292 -3.17 16.42 11.94
C TYR A 292 -1.96 17.36 11.82
N SER A 293 -1.19 17.23 10.74
CA SER A 293 -0.08 18.15 10.40
C SER A 293 -0.56 19.58 10.13
N TRP A 294 -1.70 19.71 9.43
CA TRP A 294 -2.30 21.02 9.17
C TRP A 294 -2.76 21.69 10.47
N ILE A 295 -3.43 20.98 11.38
CA ILE A 295 -3.83 21.50 12.70
C ILE A 295 -2.59 21.93 13.52
N LYS A 296 -1.51 21.12 13.50
CA LYS A 296 -0.23 21.47 14.15
C LYS A 296 0.28 22.84 13.67
N SER A 297 0.29 23.05 12.35
CA SER A 297 0.74 24.29 11.76
C SER A 297 -0.17 25.47 12.08
N LEU A 298 -1.49 25.27 12.02
CA LEU A 298 -2.51 26.28 12.31
C LEU A 298 -2.40 26.77 13.76
N LEU A 299 -2.26 25.85 14.71
CA LEU A 299 -2.17 26.15 16.14
C LEU A 299 -0.73 26.52 16.59
N LYS A 300 0.24 26.49 15.65
CA LYS A 300 1.66 26.79 15.91
C LYS A 300 2.27 25.96 17.06
N VAL A 301 1.86 24.67 17.17
CA VAL A 301 2.41 23.75 18.15
C VAL A 301 3.76 23.24 17.68
N SER A 302 4.75 23.14 18.57
CA SER A 302 6.15 22.87 18.21
C SER A 302 6.37 21.42 17.74
N SER A 303 5.69 20.46 18.34
CA SER A 303 5.89 19.03 18.07
C SER A 303 4.59 18.24 18.16
N TYR A 304 4.56 17.05 17.55
CA TYR A 304 3.45 16.09 17.73
C TYR A 304 3.34 15.59 19.15
N LYS A 305 4.47 15.46 19.86
CA LYS A 305 4.48 15.11 21.28
C LYS A 305 3.71 16.14 22.12
N GLU A 306 3.95 17.43 21.89
CA GLU A 306 3.20 18.50 22.56
C GLU A 306 1.70 18.46 22.22
N MET A 307 1.33 18.11 20.98
CA MET A 307 -0.08 17.92 20.61
C MET A 307 -0.72 16.78 21.38
N ASP A 308 -0.02 15.63 21.50
CA ASP A 308 -0.52 14.48 22.25
C ASP A 308 -0.70 14.84 23.74
N GLU A 309 0.30 15.47 24.39
CA GLU A 309 0.22 15.95 25.76
C GLU A 309 -1.00 16.87 25.98
N LYS A 310 -1.18 17.89 25.12
CA LYS A 310 -2.34 18.80 25.17
C LYS A 310 -3.68 18.06 25.01
N SER A 311 -3.74 17.03 24.17
CA SER A 311 -4.97 16.24 23.97
C SER A 311 -5.31 15.34 25.15
N GLU A 312 -4.31 14.94 25.94
CA GLU A 312 -4.46 14.13 27.15
C GLU A 312 -4.85 14.93 28.40
N GLU A 313 -4.61 16.27 28.41
CA GLU A 313 -4.97 17.17 29.51
C GLU A 313 -6.48 17.33 29.74
N ILE A 314 -7.30 16.93 28.77
CA ILE A 314 -8.74 17.16 28.77
C ILE A 314 -9.53 15.84 28.72
N ASP A 315 -10.69 15.82 29.29
CA ASP A 315 -11.62 14.70 29.24
C ASP A 315 -12.60 14.86 28.07
N GLY A 316 -12.27 14.21 26.94
CA GLY A 316 -13.05 14.22 25.70
C GLY A 316 -13.00 15.54 24.91
N SER A 317 -13.55 15.52 23.72
CA SER A 317 -13.66 16.70 22.83
C SER A 317 -14.88 17.57 23.12
N LYS A 318 -15.69 17.24 24.15
CA LYS A 318 -16.91 17.96 24.59
C LYS A 318 -17.90 18.24 23.43
N GLY A 319 -18.09 17.25 22.56
CA GLY A 319 -19.00 17.35 21.43
C GLY A 319 -18.44 18.05 20.19
N LEU A 320 -17.21 18.56 20.24
CA LEU A 320 -16.52 19.06 19.08
C LEU A 320 -16.13 17.88 18.15
N LYS A 321 -16.47 17.95 16.86
CA LYS A 321 -16.24 16.88 15.90
C LYS A 321 -15.44 17.37 14.71
N PHE A 322 -14.42 16.61 14.33
CA PHE A 322 -13.59 16.89 13.17
C PHE A 322 -13.82 15.83 12.08
N TYR A 323 -13.93 16.27 10.82
CA TYR A 323 -14.10 15.44 9.63
C TYR A 323 -12.89 15.66 8.73
N PRO A 324 -11.96 14.68 8.58
CA PRO A 324 -10.63 14.90 8.02
C PRO A 324 -10.58 14.87 6.47
N PHE A 325 -11.65 15.11 5.77
CA PHE A 325 -11.78 14.85 4.33
C PHE A 325 -11.38 16.04 3.43
N GLY A 326 -10.42 16.83 3.86
CA GLY A 326 -9.97 18.05 3.17
C GLY A 326 -8.83 17.87 2.18
N ASN A 327 -8.47 16.63 1.83
CA ASN A 327 -7.36 16.35 0.91
C ASN A 327 -7.86 15.89 -0.48
N GLY A 328 -8.85 16.59 -1.02
CA GLY A 328 -9.44 16.32 -2.34
C GLY A 328 -10.50 15.24 -2.33
N ALA A 329 -10.58 14.49 -3.42
CA ALA A 329 -11.57 13.43 -3.58
C ALA A 329 -11.31 12.28 -2.59
N GLU A 330 -12.37 11.82 -1.91
CA GLU A 330 -12.28 10.77 -0.91
C GLU A 330 -12.93 9.48 -1.42
N ARG A 331 -12.14 8.43 -1.47
CA ARG A 331 -12.58 7.13 -1.99
C ARG A 331 -13.71 6.52 -1.17
N LEU A 332 -13.71 6.69 0.15
CA LEU A 332 -14.82 6.28 1.03
C LEU A 332 -16.19 6.77 0.57
N PHE A 333 -16.23 7.87 -0.20
CA PHE A 333 -17.45 8.53 -0.67
C PHE A 333 -17.53 8.58 -2.20
N ASN A 334 -17.17 7.49 -2.87
CA ASN A 334 -17.23 7.35 -4.34
C ASN A 334 -16.44 8.46 -5.06
N ASN A 335 -15.27 8.81 -4.53
CA ASN A 335 -14.41 9.90 -5.01
C ASN A 335 -15.07 11.30 -5.00
N LYS A 336 -16.05 11.52 -4.13
CA LYS A 336 -16.58 12.87 -3.88
C LYS A 336 -15.59 13.70 -3.08
N ASN A 337 -15.54 15.00 -3.35
CA ASN A 337 -14.83 15.98 -2.53
C ASN A 337 -15.82 16.61 -1.56
N ILE A 338 -15.90 16.09 -0.35
CA ILE A 338 -16.82 16.58 0.69
C ILE A 338 -16.19 17.63 1.62
N GLY A 339 -14.87 17.83 1.52
CA GLY A 339 -14.14 18.80 2.34
C GLY A 339 -13.93 18.36 3.79
N SER A 340 -13.14 19.15 4.52
CA SER A 340 -12.92 18.98 5.95
C SER A 340 -13.85 19.89 6.74
N HIS A 341 -14.36 19.42 7.88
CA HIS A 341 -15.31 20.19 8.71
C HIS A 341 -14.93 20.09 10.18
N LEU A 342 -15.12 21.20 10.88
CA LEU A 342 -15.08 21.29 12.34
C LEU A 342 -16.46 21.69 12.83
N VAL A 343 -17.14 20.80 13.55
CA VAL A 343 -18.57 20.93 13.87
C VAL A 343 -18.79 20.95 15.38
N GLY A 344 -19.68 21.80 15.84
CA GLY A 344 -20.03 21.92 17.26
C GLY A 344 -19.08 22.85 18.04
N LEU A 345 -18.27 23.69 17.35
CA LEU A 345 -17.38 24.61 18.02
C LEU A 345 -18.16 25.64 18.87
N ASN A 346 -17.80 25.73 20.14
CA ASN A 346 -18.33 26.70 21.11
C ASN A 346 -17.15 27.50 21.67
N PHE A 347 -17.14 28.81 21.46
CA PHE A 347 -16.02 29.68 21.81
C PHE A 347 -15.78 29.80 23.34
N ASN A 348 -16.78 29.49 24.17
CA ASN A 348 -16.66 29.57 25.62
C ASN A 348 -16.11 28.27 26.23
N ASN A 349 -16.25 27.13 25.55
CA ASN A 349 -15.98 25.80 26.12
C ASN A 349 -14.80 25.10 25.45
N HIS A 350 -14.45 25.44 24.18
CA HIS A 350 -13.44 24.72 23.45
C HIS A 350 -12.13 25.53 23.37
N THR A 351 -11.03 24.82 23.59
CA THR A 351 -9.66 25.34 23.52
C THR A 351 -8.89 24.64 22.39
N HIS A 352 -7.62 24.99 22.19
CA HIS A 352 -6.72 24.29 21.27
C HIS A 352 -6.66 22.79 21.56
N SER A 353 -6.65 22.39 22.84
CA SER A 353 -6.62 20.97 23.24
C SER A 353 -7.83 20.20 22.74
N HIS A 354 -9.03 20.81 22.75
CA HIS A 354 -10.25 20.21 22.20
C HIS A 354 -10.18 20.06 20.66
N ILE A 355 -9.59 21.03 19.95
CA ILE A 355 -9.39 20.95 18.49
C ILE A 355 -8.42 19.80 18.17
N ILE A 356 -7.30 19.71 18.88
CA ILE A 356 -6.32 18.64 18.69
C ILE A 356 -6.96 17.27 18.95
N ARG A 357 -7.66 17.12 20.07
CA ARG A 357 -8.31 15.87 20.46
C ARG A 357 -9.40 15.46 19.47
N SER A 358 -10.29 16.38 19.09
CA SER A 358 -11.33 16.09 18.10
C SER A 358 -10.75 15.70 16.72
N THR A 359 -9.56 16.22 16.38
CA THR A 359 -8.86 15.82 15.14
C THR A 359 -8.39 14.37 15.22
N LEU A 360 -7.75 13.96 16.32
CA LEU A 360 -7.33 12.57 16.51
C LEU A 360 -8.53 11.61 16.52
N GLU A 361 -9.60 11.97 17.24
CA GLU A 361 -10.85 11.20 17.30
C GLU A 361 -11.51 11.11 15.90
N GLY A 362 -11.61 12.21 15.16
CA GLY A 362 -12.20 12.25 13.82
C GLY A 362 -11.43 11.40 12.79
N ILE A 363 -10.10 11.38 12.86
CA ILE A 363 -9.28 10.50 12.03
C ILE A 363 -9.49 9.04 12.42
N ALA A 364 -9.53 8.72 13.72
CA ALA A 364 -9.82 7.37 14.20
C ALA A 364 -11.22 6.90 13.76
N PHE A 365 -12.23 7.75 13.84
CA PHE A 365 -13.60 7.47 13.41
C PHE A 365 -13.69 7.25 11.89
N SER A 366 -12.92 7.99 11.09
CA SER A 366 -12.86 7.74 9.64
C SER A 366 -12.30 6.35 9.32
N MET A 367 -11.32 5.87 10.08
CA MET A 367 -10.81 4.50 9.95
C MET A 367 -11.83 3.47 10.45
N THR A 368 -12.54 3.76 11.54
CA THR A 368 -13.64 2.90 12.03
C THR A 368 -14.73 2.75 10.97
N TYR A 369 -15.09 3.84 10.28
CA TYR A 369 -16.02 3.80 9.16
C TYR A 369 -15.52 2.90 8.01
N GLY A 370 -14.22 2.94 7.71
CA GLY A 370 -13.60 2.01 6.75
C GLY A 370 -13.67 0.54 7.19
N ILE A 371 -13.57 0.26 8.49
CA ILE A 371 -13.76 -1.10 9.04
C ILE A 371 -15.22 -1.54 8.93
N GLU A 372 -16.19 -0.66 9.17
CA GLU A 372 -17.61 -0.98 8.95
C GLU A 372 -17.88 -1.36 7.49
N LEU A 373 -17.29 -0.61 6.56
CA LEU A 373 -17.40 -0.93 5.15
C LEU A 373 -16.87 -2.34 4.81
N LEU A 374 -15.77 -2.77 5.39
CA LEU A 374 -15.28 -4.16 5.23
C LEU A 374 -16.27 -5.19 5.79
N ARG A 375 -16.92 -4.89 6.92
CA ARG A 375 -17.95 -5.74 7.52
C ARG A 375 -19.18 -5.87 6.63
N GLU A 376 -19.59 -4.82 5.90
CA GLU A 376 -20.69 -4.87 4.91
C GLU A 376 -20.42 -5.88 3.80
N PHE A 377 -19.15 -6.08 3.42
CA PHE A 377 -18.72 -7.13 2.47
C PHE A 377 -18.57 -8.52 3.11
N GLY A 378 -19.04 -8.70 4.34
CA GLY A 378 -19.02 -9.98 5.04
C GLY A 378 -17.61 -10.42 5.49
N VAL A 379 -16.71 -9.46 5.74
CA VAL A 379 -15.39 -9.73 6.33
C VAL A 379 -15.51 -9.69 7.85
N HIS A 380 -15.16 -10.78 8.50
CA HIS A 380 -15.09 -10.85 9.96
C HIS A 380 -13.76 -10.28 10.44
N VAL A 381 -13.81 -9.11 11.06
CA VAL A 381 -12.61 -8.40 11.54
C VAL A 381 -12.50 -8.54 13.06
N ASN A 382 -11.42 -9.14 13.55
CA ASN A 382 -11.18 -9.35 14.97
C ASN A 382 -9.95 -8.65 15.51
N THR A 383 -8.94 -8.40 14.66
CA THR A 383 -7.66 -7.84 15.07
C THR A 383 -7.11 -6.96 13.97
N VAL A 384 -6.63 -5.78 14.37
CA VAL A 384 -5.85 -4.90 13.48
C VAL A 384 -4.41 -4.90 13.96
N ARG A 385 -3.47 -5.11 13.03
CA ARG A 385 -2.03 -5.05 13.28
C ARG A 385 -1.44 -3.81 12.64
N VAL A 386 -0.59 -3.11 13.37
CA VAL A 386 0.02 -1.85 12.95
C VAL A 386 1.49 -1.79 13.33
N GLY A 387 2.27 -1.04 12.57
CA GLY A 387 3.61 -0.64 12.97
C GLY A 387 3.56 0.39 14.10
N ASN A 388 4.54 0.40 14.99
CA ASN A 388 4.68 1.39 16.04
C ASN A 388 5.20 2.73 15.46
N ALA A 389 4.35 3.41 14.69
CA ALA A 389 4.70 4.62 13.94
C ALA A 389 3.48 5.53 13.71
N ASN A 390 3.74 6.76 13.30
CA ASN A 390 2.74 7.74 12.89
C ASN A 390 1.67 8.00 13.97
N LEU A 391 0.40 8.14 13.59
CA LEU A 391 -0.69 8.41 14.54
C LEU A 391 -0.91 7.28 15.56
N PHE A 392 -0.48 6.04 15.25
CA PHE A 392 -0.53 4.96 16.24
C PHE A 392 0.44 5.14 17.42
N LEU A 393 1.29 6.16 17.43
CA LEU A 393 2.05 6.58 18.60
C LEU A 393 1.17 7.32 19.62
N SER A 394 0.13 8.03 19.19
CA SER A 394 -0.81 8.73 20.05
C SER A 394 -1.71 7.77 20.82
N LYS A 395 -1.76 7.94 22.14
CA LYS A 395 -2.67 7.16 23.01
C LYS A 395 -4.13 7.46 22.69
N ILE A 396 -4.49 8.74 22.55
CA ILE A 396 -5.86 9.16 22.25
C ILE A 396 -6.34 8.57 20.92
N PHE A 397 -5.50 8.60 19.89
CA PHE A 397 -5.84 8.00 18.59
C PHE A 397 -6.11 6.50 18.70
N ARG A 398 -5.23 5.75 19.40
CA ARG A 398 -5.41 4.31 19.61
C ARG A 398 -6.68 3.99 20.39
N ASP A 399 -6.92 4.71 21.48
CA ASP A 399 -8.09 4.50 22.34
C ASP A 399 -9.37 4.79 21.55
N ALA A 400 -9.43 5.91 20.82
CA ALA A 400 -10.56 6.25 19.98
C ALA A 400 -10.81 5.18 18.91
N PHE A 401 -9.77 4.71 18.21
CA PHE A 401 -9.91 3.71 17.16
C PHE A 401 -10.35 2.34 17.72
N VAL A 402 -9.69 1.86 18.78
CA VAL A 402 -9.98 0.54 19.37
C VAL A 402 -11.41 0.50 19.94
N ASN A 403 -11.80 1.54 20.67
CA ASN A 403 -13.10 1.56 21.35
C ASN A 403 -14.27 1.89 20.40
N SER A 404 -14.07 2.73 19.39
CA SER A 404 -15.13 2.99 18.38
C SER A 404 -15.34 1.82 17.42
N SER A 405 -14.27 1.12 17.03
CA SER A 405 -14.36 -0.03 16.13
C SER A 405 -14.71 -1.34 16.81
N ASN A 406 -14.55 -1.41 18.12
CA ASN A 406 -14.65 -2.60 18.96
C ASN A 406 -13.72 -3.73 18.46
N ILE A 407 -12.47 -3.38 18.14
CA ILE A 407 -11.47 -4.31 17.60
C ILE A 407 -10.19 -4.23 18.40
N LYS A 408 -9.58 -5.39 18.62
CA LYS A 408 -8.25 -5.49 19.23
C LYS A 408 -7.17 -4.94 18.31
N LEU A 409 -6.25 -4.13 18.86
CA LEU A 409 -5.10 -3.56 18.17
C LEU A 409 -3.80 -4.17 18.65
N GLN A 410 -2.95 -4.62 17.74
CA GLN A 410 -1.61 -5.13 18.03
C GLN A 410 -0.55 -4.24 17.35
N LEU A 411 0.41 -3.72 18.13
CA LEU A 411 1.54 -2.93 17.66
C LEU A 411 2.77 -3.82 17.52
N TYR A 412 3.45 -3.69 16.37
CA TYR A 412 4.66 -4.45 16.06
C TYR A 412 5.84 -3.55 15.74
N ASP A 413 7.05 -4.05 16.06
CA ASP A 413 8.31 -3.43 15.68
C ASP A 413 8.79 -4.07 14.36
N THR A 414 8.33 -3.53 13.25
CA THR A 414 8.70 -3.99 11.91
C THR A 414 8.40 -2.91 10.88
N ASN A 415 8.97 -3.06 9.69
CA ASN A 415 8.76 -2.18 8.55
C ASN A 415 8.72 -2.95 7.23
N GLY A 416 8.43 -2.27 6.12
CA GLY A 416 8.31 -2.89 4.80
C GLY A 416 9.59 -3.58 4.32
N SER A 417 10.77 -3.05 4.64
CA SER A 417 12.05 -3.68 4.26
C SER A 417 12.27 -5.02 4.97
N GLU A 418 11.91 -5.10 6.26
CA GLU A 418 11.94 -6.36 7.01
C GLU A 418 10.91 -7.36 6.48
N GLY A 419 9.73 -6.88 6.07
CA GLY A 419 8.71 -7.71 5.41
C GLY A 419 9.27 -8.36 4.14
N ALA A 420 9.88 -7.56 3.27
CA ALA A 420 10.51 -8.05 2.04
C ALA A 420 11.65 -9.05 2.33
N ALA A 421 12.46 -8.80 3.37
CA ALA A 421 13.52 -9.72 3.77
C ALA A 421 13.00 -11.06 4.31
N ARG A 422 11.91 -11.05 5.13
CA ARG A 422 11.23 -12.28 5.58
C ARG A 422 10.61 -13.03 4.41
N GLY A 423 9.98 -12.32 3.48
CA GLY A 423 9.45 -12.90 2.25
C GLY A 423 10.53 -13.55 1.40
N ALA A 424 11.70 -12.91 1.29
CA ALA A 424 12.85 -13.49 0.58
C ALA A 424 13.42 -14.73 1.27
N ALA A 425 13.50 -14.73 2.59
CA ALA A 425 13.94 -15.91 3.34
C ALA A 425 12.97 -17.09 3.17
N LEU A 426 11.65 -16.83 3.17
CA LEU A 426 10.63 -17.83 2.88
C LEU A 426 10.73 -18.32 1.43
N GLY A 427 10.78 -17.42 0.46
CA GLY A 427 10.85 -17.74 -0.98
C GLY A 427 12.14 -18.43 -1.41
N SER A 428 13.22 -18.29 -0.65
CA SER A 428 14.49 -19.00 -0.88
C SER A 428 14.50 -20.43 -0.29
N GLY A 429 13.50 -20.78 0.54
CA GLY A 429 13.45 -22.04 1.28
C GLY A 429 14.31 -22.05 2.56
N PHE A 430 14.77 -20.88 3.01
CA PHE A 430 15.44 -20.77 4.31
C PHE A 430 14.47 -21.03 5.47
N PHE A 431 13.25 -20.54 5.35
CA PHE A 431 12.13 -20.94 6.20
C PHE A 431 11.19 -21.87 5.42
N ASN A 432 10.72 -22.93 6.08
CA ASN A 432 9.79 -23.87 5.48
C ASN A 432 8.33 -23.38 5.52
N THR A 433 8.00 -22.55 6.50
CA THR A 433 6.62 -22.06 6.72
C THR A 433 6.60 -20.56 7.01
N GLU A 434 5.42 -19.94 6.76
CA GLU A 434 5.16 -18.57 7.18
C GLU A 434 5.33 -18.41 8.71
N MET A 435 4.91 -19.41 9.48
CA MET A 435 5.04 -19.40 10.94
C MET A 435 6.52 -19.29 11.38
N ASP A 436 7.42 -20.01 10.71
CA ASP A 436 8.87 -19.92 10.99
C ASP A 436 9.41 -18.52 10.68
N ALA A 437 9.01 -17.95 9.52
CA ALA A 437 9.46 -16.63 9.08
C ALA A 437 9.05 -15.51 10.05
N PHE A 438 7.93 -15.67 10.74
CA PHE A 438 7.41 -14.69 11.70
C PHE A 438 7.63 -15.05 13.17
N SER A 439 8.26 -16.19 13.48
CA SER A 439 8.49 -16.68 14.87
C SER A 439 9.26 -15.67 15.75
N LYS A 440 10.07 -14.80 15.16
CA LYS A 440 10.84 -13.76 15.87
C LYS A 440 10.24 -12.35 15.72
N LEU A 441 9.06 -12.21 15.10
CA LEU A 441 8.40 -10.91 15.02
C LEU A 441 7.92 -10.49 16.42
N LYS A 442 8.38 -9.33 16.87
CA LYS A 442 8.12 -8.85 18.22
C LYS A 442 6.87 -7.97 18.26
N MET A 443 5.84 -8.42 18.98
CA MET A 443 4.72 -7.60 19.36
C MET A 443 5.13 -6.69 20.54
N ILE A 444 4.95 -5.38 20.37
CA ILE A 444 5.28 -4.37 21.38
C ILE A 444 4.15 -4.26 22.41
N LYS A 445 2.90 -4.19 21.90
CA LYS A 445 1.72 -3.95 22.75
C LYS A 445 0.46 -4.52 22.08
N GLU A 446 -0.44 -5.04 22.93
CA GLU A 446 -1.80 -5.39 22.56
C GLU A 446 -2.77 -4.50 23.34
N ILE A 447 -3.77 -3.93 22.67
CA ILE A 447 -4.77 -3.03 23.25
C ILE A 447 -6.16 -3.61 22.94
N HIS A 448 -6.95 -3.78 23.98
CA HIS A 448 -8.32 -4.31 23.90
C HIS A 448 -9.35 -3.20 24.06
N PRO A 449 -10.52 -3.33 23.41
CA PRO A 449 -11.65 -2.44 23.70
C PRO A 449 -12.03 -2.47 25.20
N VAL A 450 -12.32 -1.30 25.75
CA VAL A 450 -12.73 -1.15 27.14
C VAL A 450 -14.25 -0.96 27.20
N LYS A 451 -14.95 -1.79 27.97
CA LYS A 451 -16.41 -1.66 28.14
C LYS A 451 -16.73 -0.37 28.90
N GLY A 452 -17.70 0.38 28.39
CA GLY A 452 -18.19 1.60 29.05
C GLY A 452 -17.47 2.88 28.62
N GLU A 453 -16.51 2.83 27.72
CA GLU A 453 -15.96 4.04 27.12
C GLU A 453 -16.93 4.65 26.09
N ASP A 454 -17.05 5.97 26.11
CA ASP A 454 -18.02 6.73 25.30
C ASP A 454 -17.70 6.82 23.81
N TYR A 455 -16.55 6.30 23.35
CA TYR A 455 -16.10 6.42 21.95
C TYR A 455 -17.06 5.79 20.93
N MET A 456 -17.77 4.72 21.28
CA MET A 456 -18.78 4.15 20.38
C MET A 456 -19.95 5.14 20.19
N ARG A 457 -20.43 5.75 21.26
CA ARG A 457 -21.50 6.77 21.21
C ARG A 457 -21.03 8.01 20.44
N GLU A 458 -19.80 8.46 20.66
CA GLU A 458 -19.24 9.62 19.96
C GLU A 458 -19.05 9.34 18.47
N TYR A 459 -18.68 8.11 18.11
CA TYR A 459 -18.60 7.66 16.72
C TYR A 459 -19.98 7.64 16.05
N GLU A 460 -21.02 7.10 16.70
CA GLU A 460 -22.38 7.12 16.16
C GLU A 460 -22.89 8.56 15.95
N ASN A 461 -22.62 9.46 16.91
CA ASN A 461 -22.92 10.87 16.78
C ASN A 461 -22.13 11.54 15.62
N TRP A 462 -20.90 11.12 15.39
CA TRP A 462 -20.08 11.59 14.30
C TRP A 462 -20.67 11.14 12.94
N LYS A 463 -21.11 9.89 12.81
CA LYS A 463 -21.78 9.37 11.60
C LYS A 463 -23.07 10.12 11.24
N ILE A 464 -23.85 10.58 12.22
CA ILE A 464 -25.09 11.32 11.95
C ILE A 464 -24.83 12.57 11.10
N PHE A 465 -23.76 13.32 11.38
CA PHE A 465 -23.42 14.48 10.57
C PHE A 465 -22.76 14.08 9.24
N LEU A 466 -21.89 13.06 9.24
CA LEU A 466 -21.27 12.54 8.03
C LEU A 466 -22.32 12.18 6.97
N ASN A 467 -23.40 11.53 7.38
CA ASN A 467 -24.50 11.15 6.48
C ASN A 467 -25.24 12.36 5.86
N LYS A 468 -25.08 13.58 6.43
CA LYS A 468 -25.63 14.81 5.84
C LYS A 468 -24.66 15.44 4.83
N LEU A 469 -23.40 15.10 4.88
CA LEU A 469 -22.36 15.60 3.95
C LEU A 469 -22.28 14.76 2.68
N ASN A 470 -22.68 13.52 2.74
CA ASN A 470 -22.58 12.52 1.66
C ASN A 470 -23.90 12.39 0.89
#